data_fb15df696b8c6be240e8dc6ab16775df
#
_entry.id   fb15df696b8c6be240e8dc6ab16775df
#
_cell.length_a   1.000
_cell.length_b   1.000
_cell.length_c   1.000
_cell.angle_alpha   90.00
_cell.angle_beta   90.00
_cell.angle_gamma   90.00
#
_symmetry.space_group_name_H-M   'P 1'
#
loop_
_entity.id
_entity.type
_entity.pdbx_description
1 polymer ?
#
loop_
_entity_poly.entity_id
_entity_poly.type
_entity_poly.pdbx_seq_one_letter_code
_entity_poly.pdbx_strand_id
1 'polypeptide(L)'
;MDLEMTGLNPTTDVIVEIASLITDDDLNIVAEGPDLVVHQPEDVLSRMEPIVVKMHTDSGLLAAIRESRTTLAQAGAATLAFIKQHVPEPRTVPLCGNSIGTDRRFLAAYLPEIEEYLHYRSVDVSSVKELAKRWYPTASVTRPPKVGTHRALNDIRESVRELAFYRQSFFVPSASGNHAAAPSDTAEQH
;
A
#
# COMPACT_ATOMS: atom_id res chain seq x y z
N MET A 1 -1.23 -2.44 1.01
CA MET A 1 -0.31 -2.66 -0.13
C MET A 1 0.66 -1.51 -0.20
N ASP A 2 1.84 -1.76 -0.72
CA ASP A 2 2.85 -0.75 -1.00
C ASP A 2 3.66 -1.18 -2.23
N LEU A 3 4.04 -0.20 -3.04
CA LEU A 3 4.85 -0.39 -4.24
C LEU A 3 6.12 0.44 -4.12
N GLU A 4 7.25 -0.12 -4.56
CA GLU A 4 8.43 0.67 -4.86
C GLU A 4 8.54 0.84 -6.39
N MET A 5 8.93 2.02 -6.83
CA MET A 5 8.97 2.38 -8.24
C MET A 5 10.28 3.08 -8.61
N THR A 6 10.57 3.20 -9.90
CA THR A 6 11.72 3.97 -10.40
C THR A 6 11.53 5.48 -10.33
N GLY A 7 10.33 5.94 -10.00
CA GLY A 7 9.90 7.32 -9.85
C GLY A 7 8.40 7.40 -9.63
N LEU A 8 7.80 8.57 -9.78
CA LEU A 8 6.39 8.81 -9.40
C LEU A 8 5.44 9.02 -10.59
N ASN A 9 5.93 8.92 -11.82
CA ASN A 9 5.14 9.11 -13.03
C ASN A 9 4.87 7.78 -13.73
N PRO A 10 3.66 7.21 -13.66
CA PRO A 10 3.37 5.90 -14.25
C PRO A 10 3.43 5.86 -15.78
N THR A 11 3.65 6.99 -16.46
CA THR A 11 3.89 6.99 -17.92
C THR A 11 5.36 6.76 -18.29
N THR A 12 6.30 6.97 -17.37
CA THR A 12 7.74 6.87 -17.58
C THR A 12 8.43 5.95 -16.62
N ASP A 13 7.85 5.76 -15.44
CA ASP A 13 8.40 4.98 -14.35
C ASP A 13 7.69 3.64 -14.21
N VAL A 14 8.36 2.67 -13.61
CA VAL A 14 7.89 1.29 -13.51
C VAL A 14 7.94 0.77 -12.07
N ILE A 15 7.16 -0.26 -11.80
CA ILE A 15 7.14 -0.97 -10.52
C ILE A 15 8.40 -1.83 -10.40
N VAL A 16 9.07 -1.76 -9.25
CA VAL A 16 10.28 -2.54 -8.92
C VAL A 16 10.11 -3.44 -7.69
N GLU A 17 9.14 -3.17 -6.83
CA GLU A 17 8.76 -4.05 -5.71
C GLU A 17 7.26 -3.94 -5.47
N ILE A 18 6.63 -5.03 -5.08
CA ILE A 18 5.22 -5.08 -4.67
C ILE A 18 5.08 -5.96 -3.45
N ALA A 19 4.45 -5.42 -2.40
CA ALA A 19 4.08 -6.16 -1.22
C ALA A 19 2.62 -5.90 -0.82
N SER A 20 2.01 -6.91 -0.22
CA SER A 20 0.64 -6.80 0.26
C SER A 20 0.45 -7.57 1.56
N LEU A 21 -0.49 -7.13 2.36
CA LEU A 21 -1.01 -7.85 3.51
C LEU A 21 -2.52 -7.61 3.62
N ILE A 22 -3.20 -8.47 4.34
CA ILE A 22 -4.62 -8.34 4.66
C ILE A 22 -4.75 -8.09 6.16
N THR A 23 -5.58 -7.11 6.53
CA THR A 23 -5.98 -6.87 7.92
C THR A 23 -7.48 -7.08 8.07
N ASP A 24 -7.91 -7.34 9.31
CA ASP A 24 -9.30 -7.14 9.69
C ASP A 24 -9.60 -5.65 9.96
N ASP A 25 -10.85 -5.34 10.31
CA ASP A 25 -11.30 -3.96 10.63
C ASP A 25 -10.68 -3.42 11.93
N ASP A 26 -10.09 -4.27 12.75
CA ASP A 26 -9.36 -3.90 13.96
C ASP A 26 -7.86 -3.67 13.72
N LEU A 27 -7.43 -3.77 12.46
CA LEU A 27 -6.05 -3.62 12.00
C LEU A 27 -5.12 -4.75 12.46
N ASN A 28 -5.67 -5.91 12.85
CA ASN A 28 -4.87 -7.11 13.06
C ASN A 28 -4.45 -7.68 11.69
N ILE A 29 -3.18 -8.01 11.53
CA ILE A 29 -2.70 -8.65 10.30
C ILE A 29 -3.24 -10.08 10.26
N VAL A 30 -4.12 -10.36 9.31
CA VAL A 30 -4.73 -11.68 9.07
C VAL A 30 -3.80 -12.56 8.23
N ALA A 31 -3.17 -11.96 7.21
CA ALA A 31 -2.23 -12.64 6.34
C ALA A 31 -1.21 -11.66 5.74
N GLU A 32 0.01 -12.14 5.58
CA GLU A 32 1.06 -11.46 4.81
C GLU A 32 1.20 -12.15 3.46
N GLY A 33 1.14 -11.36 2.41
CA GLY A 33 1.23 -11.82 1.05
C GLY A 33 2.66 -11.86 0.52
N PRO A 34 2.80 -12.08 -0.77
CA PRO A 34 4.08 -12.01 -1.43
C PRO A 34 4.74 -10.63 -1.25
N ASP A 35 6.05 -10.64 -1.03
CA ASP A 35 6.95 -9.49 -1.10
C ASP A 35 7.90 -9.77 -2.25
N LEU A 36 7.66 -9.13 -3.40
CA LEU A 36 8.26 -9.52 -4.68
C LEU A 36 8.99 -8.34 -5.33
N VAL A 37 10.30 -8.52 -5.47
CA VAL A 37 11.15 -7.61 -6.25
C VAL A 37 11.05 -7.96 -7.72
N VAL A 38 10.68 -6.99 -8.54
CA VAL A 38 10.50 -7.12 -9.98
C VAL A 38 11.80 -6.78 -10.70
N HIS A 39 12.25 -7.66 -11.58
CA HIS A 39 13.42 -7.39 -12.41
C HIS A 39 13.17 -6.22 -13.37
N GLN A 40 14.15 -5.32 -13.47
CA GLN A 40 14.18 -4.28 -14.50
C GLN A 40 15.56 -4.22 -15.15
N PRO A 41 15.61 -4.00 -16.48
CA PRO A 41 16.87 -3.92 -17.21
C PRO A 41 17.61 -2.60 -16.90
N GLU A 42 18.93 -2.59 -17.09
CA GLU A 42 19.78 -1.46 -16.72
C GLU A 42 19.46 -0.16 -17.46
N ASP A 43 18.95 -0.24 -18.67
CA ASP A 43 18.51 0.94 -19.44
C ASP A 43 17.28 1.64 -18.81
N VAL A 44 16.45 0.90 -18.08
CA VAL A 44 15.35 1.44 -17.27
C VAL A 44 15.89 2.02 -15.97
N LEU A 45 16.75 1.28 -15.27
CA LEU A 45 17.30 1.71 -13.98
C LEU A 45 18.17 2.96 -14.11
N SER A 46 18.88 3.13 -15.23
CA SER A 46 19.72 4.30 -15.50
C SER A 46 18.94 5.63 -15.67
N ARG A 47 17.62 5.56 -15.84
CA ARG A 47 16.75 6.74 -15.96
C ARG A 47 16.25 7.27 -14.61
N MET A 48 16.47 6.53 -13.52
CA MET A 48 16.05 6.95 -12.20
C MET A 48 16.72 8.25 -11.78
N GLU A 49 15.97 9.11 -11.13
CA GLU A 49 16.49 10.31 -10.46
C GLU A 49 17.54 9.94 -9.40
N PRO A 50 18.60 10.75 -9.21
CA PRO A 50 19.65 10.43 -8.23
C PRO A 50 19.16 10.17 -6.81
N ILE A 51 18.07 10.82 -6.41
CA ILE A 51 17.47 10.62 -5.09
C ILE A 51 16.84 9.22 -4.97
N VAL A 52 16.20 8.72 -6.02
CA VAL A 52 15.61 7.38 -6.07
C VAL A 52 16.70 6.31 -6.10
N VAL A 53 17.73 6.52 -6.92
CA VAL A 53 18.92 5.64 -6.94
C VAL A 53 19.53 5.52 -5.55
N LYS A 54 19.72 6.65 -4.86
CA LYS A 54 20.28 6.65 -3.49
C LYS A 54 19.38 5.87 -2.53
N MET A 55 18.07 6.11 -2.55
CA MET A 55 17.09 5.46 -1.68
C MET A 55 17.09 3.94 -1.90
N HIS A 56 17.03 3.49 -3.15
CA HIS A 56 17.06 2.06 -3.48
C HIS A 56 18.42 1.40 -3.22
N THR A 57 19.52 2.18 -3.28
CA THR A 57 20.84 1.68 -2.90
C THR A 57 20.94 1.50 -1.40
N ASP A 58 20.54 2.49 -0.61
CA ASP A 58 20.60 2.47 0.85
C ASP A 58 19.73 1.35 1.45
N SER A 59 18.58 1.06 0.83
CA SER A 59 17.68 -0.03 1.24
C SER A 59 18.12 -1.43 0.73
N GLY A 60 19.12 -1.50 -0.15
CA GLY A 60 19.54 -2.72 -0.83
C GLY A 60 18.61 -3.17 -1.96
N LEU A 61 17.53 -2.41 -2.23
CA LEU A 61 16.55 -2.77 -3.26
C LEU A 61 17.17 -2.74 -4.66
N LEU A 62 18.06 -1.78 -4.95
CA LEU A 62 18.69 -1.69 -6.27
C LEU A 62 19.47 -2.95 -6.65
N ALA A 63 20.21 -3.54 -5.70
CA ALA A 63 20.88 -4.82 -5.91
C ALA A 63 19.87 -5.96 -6.14
N ALA A 64 18.84 -6.01 -5.31
CA ALA A 64 17.79 -7.02 -5.42
C ALA A 64 17.04 -6.96 -6.76
N ILE A 65 16.78 -5.76 -7.31
CA ILE A 65 16.14 -5.60 -8.64
C ILE A 65 17.01 -6.22 -9.73
N ARG A 66 18.33 -6.00 -9.71
CA ARG A 66 19.28 -6.56 -10.68
C ARG A 66 19.37 -8.07 -10.61
N GLU A 67 19.33 -8.63 -9.40
CA GLU A 67 19.43 -10.09 -9.16
C GLU A 67 18.09 -10.80 -9.39
N SER A 68 16.97 -10.08 -9.28
CA SER A 68 15.64 -10.67 -9.46
C SER A 68 15.48 -11.26 -10.86
N ARG A 69 14.65 -12.30 -10.94
CA ARG A 69 14.17 -12.91 -12.19
C ARG A 69 12.64 -12.85 -12.29
N THR A 70 11.99 -12.25 -11.32
CA THR A 70 10.54 -12.13 -11.28
C THR A 70 10.09 -11.03 -12.24
N THR A 71 9.22 -11.39 -13.17
CA THR A 71 8.59 -10.41 -14.05
C THR A 71 7.43 -9.71 -13.35
N LEU A 72 7.05 -8.53 -13.83
CA LEU A 72 5.88 -7.81 -13.30
C LEU A 72 4.60 -8.66 -13.43
N ALA A 73 4.42 -9.37 -14.51
CA ALA A 73 3.27 -10.26 -14.71
C ALA A 73 3.22 -11.38 -13.67
N GLN A 74 4.37 -11.99 -13.33
CA GLN A 74 4.45 -12.99 -12.27
C GLN A 74 4.14 -12.40 -10.89
N ALA A 75 4.70 -11.23 -10.59
CA ALA A 75 4.43 -10.54 -9.33
C ALA A 75 2.96 -10.16 -9.20
N GLY A 76 2.36 -9.60 -10.25
CA GLY A 76 0.93 -9.25 -10.31
C GLY A 76 0.03 -10.47 -10.12
N ALA A 77 0.30 -11.57 -10.83
CA ALA A 77 -0.48 -12.80 -10.73
C ALA A 77 -0.41 -13.40 -9.31
N ALA A 78 0.77 -13.45 -8.69
CA ALA A 78 0.94 -13.96 -7.34
C ALA A 78 0.22 -13.07 -6.30
N THR A 79 0.33 -11.76 -6.44
CA THR A 79 -0.36 -10.79 -5.57
C THR A 79 -1.88 -10.90 -5.71
N LEU A 80 -2.41 -10.97 -6.93
CA LEU A 80 -3.84 -11.12 -7.17
C LEU A 80 -4.37 -12.46 -6.63
N ALA A 81 -3.62 -13.55 -6.79
CA ALA A 81 -3.98 -14.85 -6.24
C ALA A 81 -4.06 -14.81 -4.71
N PHE A 82 -3.10 -14.18 -4.05
CA PHE A 82 -3.11 -13.96 -2.61
C PHE A 82 -4.34 -13.13 -2.17
N ILE A 83 -4.63 -12.03 -2.85
CA ILE A 83 -5.81 -11.20 -2.54
C ILE A 83 -7.08 -12.03 -2.66
N LYS A 84 -7.27 -12.76 -3.77
CA LYS A 84 -8.45 -13.61 -4.00
C LYS A 84 -8.62 -14.72 -2.97
N GLN A 85 -7.52 -15.25 -2.45
CA GLN A 85 -7.56 -16.28 -1.41
C GLN A 85 -8.17 -15.76 -0.10
N HIS A 86 -7.91 -14.50 0.27
CA HIS A 86 -8.35 -13.90 1.52
C HIS A 86 -9.56 -13.00 1.38
N VAL A 87 -9.82 -12.52 0.18
CA VAL A 87 -10.95 -11.67 -0.19
C VAL A 87 -11.62 -12.29 -1.41
N PRO A 88 -12.51 -13.28 -1.23
CA PRO A 88 -13.08 -14.04 -2.35
C PRO A 88 -14.03 -13.23 -3.22
N GLU A 89 -14.65 -12.18 -2.67
CA GLU A 89 -15.59 -11.31 -3.40
C GLU A 89 -14.90 -10.06 -3.92
N PRO A 90 -14.89 -9.82 -5.25
CA PRO A 90 -14.29 -8.61 -5.81
C PRO A 90 -15.02 -7.35 -5.38
N ARG A 91 -14.29 -6.24 -5.32
CA ARG A 91 -14.81 -4.88 -5.03
C ARG A 91 -15.39 -4.69 -3.64
N THR A 92 -15.02 -5.54 -2.67
CA THR A 92 -15.50 -5.44 -1.29
C THR A 92 -14.53 -4.73 -0.36
N VAL A 93 -13.21 -4.78 -0.64
CA VAL A 93 -12.18 -4.17 0.22
C VAL A 93 -11.44 -3.03 -0.48
N PRO A 94 -11.20 -1.92 0.23
CA PRO A 94 -10.44 -0.80 -0.33
C PRO A 94 -8.94 -1.10 -0.39
N LEU A 95 -8.24 -0.43 -1.30
CA LEU A 95 -6.79 -0.33 -1.28
C LEU A 95 -6.36 0.59 -0.14
N CYS A 96 -5.44 0.12 0.72
CA CYS A 96 -4.98 0.83 1.91
C CYS A 96 -3.47 0.98 1.93
N GLY A 97 -2.97 2.14 2.39
CA GLY A 97 -1.54 2.43 2.53
C GLY A 97 -1.26 3.90 2.77
N ASN A 98 0.01 4.29 2.83
CA ASN A 98 0.44 5.69 2.90
C ASN A 98 0.56 6.28 1.49
N SER A 99 -0.06 7.45 1.25
CA SER A 99 -0.09 8.12 -0.07
C SER A 99 -0.54 7.20 -1.20
N ILE A 100 -1.43 6.29 -0.86
CA ILE A 100 -1.85 5.13 -1.65
C ILE A 100 -2.42 5.48 -3.04
N GLY A 101 -2.78 6.74 -3.25
CA GLY A 101 -3.21 7.23 -4.56
C GLY A 101 -2.11 7.13 -5.63
N THR A 102 -0.83 7.17 -5.23
CA THR A 102 0.30 6.96 -6.15
C THR A 102 0.36 5.50 -6.57
N ASP A 103 0.33 4.57 -5.61
CA ASP A 103 0.32 3.13 -5.88
C ASP A 103 -0.85 2.75 -6.76
N ARG A 104 -2.05 3.29 -6.48
CA ARG A 104 -3.26 3.04 -7.28
C ARG A 104 -3.09 3.45 -8.74
N ARG A 105 -2.41 4.56 -9.04
CA ARG A 105 -2.13 4.97 -10.42
C ARG A 105 -1.20 3.98 -11.14
N PHE A 106 -0.19 3.45 -10.43
CA PHE A 106 0.69 2.42 -10.97
C PHE A 106 -0.03 1.09 -11.17
N LEU A 107 -0.88 0.68 -10.22
CA LEU A 107 -1.73 -0.52 -10.40
C LEU A 107 -2.63 -0.37 -11.62
N ALA A 108 -3.32 0.75 -11.78
CA ALA A 108 -4.18 0.99 -12.94
C ALA A 108 -3.41 0.95 -14.28
N ALA A 109 -2.16 1.43 -14.29
CA ALA A 109 -1.35 1.46 -15.49
C ALA A 109 -0.71 0.11 -15.84
N TYR A 110 -0.32 -0.67 -14.84
CA TYR A 110 0.55 -1.83 -15.02
C TYR A 110 -0.06 -3.17 -14.57
N LEU A 111 -1.00 -3.15 -13.63
CA LEU A 111 -1.64 -4.32 -13.03
C LEU A 111 -3.15 -4.08 -12.88
N PRO A 112 -3.86 -3.75 -13.97
CA PRO A 112 -5.28 -3.35 -13.90
C PRO A 112 -6.18 -4.42 -13.27
N GLU A 113 -5.83 -5.71 -13.38
CA GLU A 113 -6.60 -6.80 -12.78
C GLU A 113 -6.62 -6.73 -11.24
N ILE A 114 -5.55 -6.21 -10.60
CA ILE A 114 -5.52 -5.96 -9.16
C ILE A 114 -6.39 -4.73 -8.83
N GLU A 115 -6.22 -3.65 -9.59
CA GLU A 115 -6.96 -2.41 -9.37
C GLU A 115 -8.47 -2.64 -9.52
N GLU A 116 -8.91 -3.35 -10.56
CA GLU A 116 -10.31 -3.66 -10.83
C GLU A 116 -10.91 -4.65 -9.81
N TYR A 117 -10.09 -5.49 -9.19
CA TYR A 117 -10.52 -6.42 -8.16
C TYR A 117 -10.82 -5.74 -6.83
N LEU A 118 -10.12 -4.65 -6.53
CA LEU A 118 -10.30 -3.89 -5.30
C LEU A 118 -11.48 -2.90 -5.41
N HIS A 119 -12.02 -2.49 -4.26
CA HIS A 119 -13.03 -1.44 -4.23
C HIS A 119 -12.44 -0.11 -4.73
N TYR A 120 -13.25 0.72 -5.40
CA TYR A 120 -12.80 2.02 -5.94
C TYR A 120 -12.37 3.02 -4.87
N ARG A 121 -12.85 2.89 -3.63
CA ARG A 121 -12.42 3.71 -2.49
C ARG A 121 -11.05 3.26 -2.00
N SER A 122 -10.35 4.18 -1.31
CA SER A 122 -9.05 3.91 -0.68
C SER A 122 -9.07 4.35 0.77
N VAL A 123 -8.24 3.73 1.60
CA VAL A 123 -7.90 4.22 2.93
C VAL A 123 -6.46 4.74 2.88
N ASP A 124 -6.32 6.06 2.78
CA ASP A 124 -5.01 6.71 2.75
C ASP A 124 -4.61 7.15 4.16
N VAL A 125 -3.65 6.46 4.74
CA VAL A 125 -3.11 6.74 6.08
C VAL A 125 -2.44 8.12 6.11
N SER A 126 -1.84 8.57 5.00
CA SER A 126 -1.27 9.91 4.90
C SER A 126 -2.32 11.01 5.02
N SER A 127 -3.53 10.78 4.53
CA SER A 127 -4.65 11.72 4.71
C SER A 127 -5.06 11.84 6.19
N VAL A 128 -5.16 10.72 6.90
CA VAL A 128 -5.42 10.71 8.35
C VAL A 128 -4.31 11.45 9.11
N LYS A 129 -3.05 11.21 8.75
CA LYS A 129 -1.88 11.91 9.30
C LYS A 129 -1.95 13.43 9.11
N GLU A 130 -2.33 13.88 7.92
CA GLU A 130 -2.45 15.30 7.63
C GLU A 130 -3.58 15.96 8.43
N LEU A 131 -4.69 15.26 8.66
CA LEU A 131 -5.77 15.74 9.53
C LEU A 131 -5.33 15.77 11.00
N ALA A 132 -4.68 14.71 11.47
CA ALA A 132 -4.15 14.66 12.83
C ALA A 132 -3.17 15.80 13.14
N LYS A 133 -2.27 16.12 12.22
CA LYS A 133 -1.35 17.26 12.38
C LYS A 133 -2.07 18.60 12.50
N ARG A 134 -3.17 18.81 11.79
CA ARG A 134 -3.91 20.07 11.77
C ARG A 134 -4.84 20.22 12.98
N TRP A 135 -5.49 19.14 13.35
CA TRP A 135 -6.53 19.16 14.39
C TRP A 135 -5.99 18.84 15.77
N TYR A 136 -4.89 18.08 15.86
CA TYR A 136 -4.29 17.60 17.10
C TYR A 136 -2.76 17.81 17.10
N PRO A 137 -2.26 19.04 16.95
CA PRO A 137 -0.82 19.28 16.73
C PRO A 137 0.05 18.81 17.91
N THR A 138 -0.47 18.84 19.13
CA THR A 138 0.26 18.42 20.33
C THR A 138 0.38 16.89 20.43
N ALA A 139 -0.65 16.15 20.02
CA ALA A 139 -0.67 14.68 20.11
C ALA A 139 0.14 14.01 19.00
N SER A 140 0.31 14.68 17.84
CA SER A 140 1.12 14.14 16.73
C SER A 140 2.61 14.02 17.06
N VAL A 141 3.07 14.74 18.11
CA VAL A 141 4.49 14.73 18.55
C VAL A 141 4.88 13.41 19.24
N THR A 142 3.92 12.66 19.76
CA THR A 142 4.17 11.40 20.49
C THR A 142 4.14 10.15 19.60
N ARG A 143 3.99 10.33 18.28
CA ARG A 143 4.00 9.20 17.34
C ARG A 143 5.35 8.46 17.38
N PRO A 144 5.36 7.11 17.39
CA PRO A 144 6.57 6.34 17.24
C PRO A 144 7.35 6.73 15.97
N PRO A 145 8.68 6.89 16.04
CA PRO A 145 9.47 7.20 14.84
C PRO A 145 9.32 6.06 13.82
N LYS A 146 9.19 6.43 12.54
CA LYS A 146 9.31 5.46 11.45
C LYS A 146 10.76 5.07 11.27
N VAL A 147 11.02 3.80 11.06
CA VAL A 147 12.38 3.30 10.75
C VAL A 147 12.74 3.58 9.29
N GLY A 148 11.71 3.69 8.41
CA GLY A 148 11.86 4.10 7.00
C GLY A 148 12.87 3.25 6.23
N THR A 149 12.56 1.95 6.07
CA THR A 149 13.49 1.02 5.40
C THR A 149 13.44 1.10 3.88
N HIS A 150 12.43 1.77 3.33
CA HIS A 150 12.15 1.81 1.89
C HIS A 150 12.15 0.40 1.27
N ARG A 151 11.44 -0.51 1.95
CA ARG A 151 11.11 -1.86 1.51
C ARG A 151 9.62 -2.06 1.71
N ALA A 152 8.93 -2.42 0.65
CA ALA A 152 7.47 -2.40 0.58
C ALA A 152 6.79 -3.13 1.74
N LEU A 153 7.22 -4.34 2.10
CA LEU A 153 6.60 -5.10 3.21
C LEU A 153 6.78 -4.43 4.58
N ASN A 154 7.93 -3.83 4.83
CA ASN A 154 8.17 -3.12 6.09
C ASN A 154 7.33 -1.85 6.16
N ASP A 155 7.23 -1.12 5.05
CA ASP A 155 6.53 0.16 4.99
C ASP A 155 5.01 -0.04 5.15
N ILE A 156 4.42 -1.13 4.62
CA ILE A 156 3.01 -1.44 4.90
C ILE A 156 2.75 -1.87 6.34
N ARG A 157 3.67 -2.60 6.98
CA ARG A 157 3.57 -2.91 8.42
C ARG A 157 3.61 -1.64 9.27
N GLU A 158 4.47 -0.69 8.90
CA GLU A 158 4.52 0.62 9.55
C GLU A 158 3.24 1.42 9.30
N SER A 159 2.67 1.35 8.10
CA SER A 159 1.40 2.01 7.77
C SER A 159 0.24 1.49 8.61
N VAL A 160 0.16 0.18 8.84
CA VAL A 160 -0.84 -0.43 9.74
C VAL A 160 -0.67 0.07 11.18
N ARG A 161 0.57 0.07 11.70
CA ARG A 161 0.85 0.59 13.06
C ARG A 161 0.53 2.08 13.19
N GLU A 162 0.83 2.85 12.17
CA GLU A 162 0.54 4.28 12.11
C GLU A 162 -0.98 4.52 12.15
N LEU A 163 -1.76 3.78 11.36
CA LEU A 163 -3.21 3.88 11.35
C LEU A 163 -3.82 3.43 12.70
N ALA A 164 -3.30 2.34 13.28
CA ALA A 164 -3.72 1.87 14.61
C ALA A 164 -3.46 2.93 15.69
N PHE A 165 -2.31 3.61 15.64
CA PHE A 165 -2.01 4.72 16.52
C PHE A 165 -3.02 5.86 16.36
N TYR A 166 -3.36 6.27 15.13
CA TYR A 166 -4.36 7.30 14.89
C TYR A 166 -5.74 6.88 15.37
N ARG A 167 -6.14 5.63 15.11
CA ARG A 167 -7.42 5.10 15.59
C ARG A 167 -7.54 5.20 17.10
N GLN A 168 -6.51 4.82 17.84
CA GLN A 168 -6.51 4.88 19.32
C GLN A 168 -6.45 6.29 19.87
N SER A 169 -5.77 7.22 19.16
CA SER A 169 -5.50 8.56 19.69
C SER A 169 -6.57 9.58 19.35
N PHE A 170 -7.30 9.42 18.24
CA PHE A 170 -8.13 10.49 17.70
C PHE A 170 -9.56 10.08 17.36
N PHE A 171 -9.83 8.78 17.22
CA PHE A 171 -11.19 8.33 16.93
C PHE A 171 -11.93 8.00 18.24
N VAL A 172 -13.21 8.39 18.30
CA VAL A 172 -14.05 8.06 19.44
C VAL A 172 -14.19 6.53 19.49
N PRO A 173 -13.95 5.88 20.65
CA PRO A 173 -14.17 4.45 20.79
C PRO A 173 -15.60 4.10 20.36
N SER A 174 -15.77 3.05 19.55
CA SER A 174 -17.10 2.54 19.24
C SER A 174 -17.77 2.13 20.56
N ALA A 175 -18.99 2.60 20.81
CA ALA A 175 -19.79 2.11 21.92
C ALA A 175 -19.88 0.58 21.78
N SER A 176 -19.39 -0.14 22.77
CA SER A 176 -19.24 -1.60 22.77
C SER A 176 -20.52 -2.28 22.30
N GLY A 177 -20.44 -2.99 21.19
CA GLY A 177 -21.36 -4.04 20.78
C GLY A 177 -22.57 -3.61 19.96
N ASN A 178 -22.38 -3.26 18.71
CA ASN A 178 -23.29 -3.60 17.63
C ASN A 178 -22.59 -3.34 16.29
N HIS A 179 -21.88 -4.32 15.75
CA HIS A 179 -21.68 -4.40 14.31
C HIS A 179 -23.02 -4.78 13.68
N ALA A 180 -23.95 -3.82 13.60
CA ALA A 180 -25.03 -3.90 12.65
C ALA A 180 -24.40 -3.80 11.27
N ALA A 181 -24.63 -4.80 10.43
CA ALA A 181 -24.22 -4.82 9.04
C ALA A 181 -24.51 -3.46 8.40
N ALA A 182 -23.52 -2.89 7.74
CA ALA A 182 -23.71 -1.67 6.97
C ALA A 182 -24.88 -1.88 6.00
N PRO A 183 -25.78 -0.89 5.86
CA PRO A 183 -26.85 -0.99 4.88
C PRO A 183 -26.20 -1.19 3.49
N SER A 184 -26.61 -2.23 2.80
CA SER A 184 -26.28 -2.44 1.40
C SER A 184 -26.76 -1.23 0.61
N ASP A 185 -25.83 -0.40 0.12
CA ASP A 185 -26.12 0.63 -0.87
C ASP A 185 -26.56 -0.07 -2.15
N THR A 186 -27.87 -0.31 -2.24
CA THR A 186 -28.53 -0.69 -3.49
C THR A 186 -28.48 0.51 -4.42
N ALA A 187 -27.68 0.37 -5.44
CA ALA A 187 -27.69 1.00 -6.75
C ALA A 187 -28.63 2.24 -6.92
N GLU A 188 -28.03 3.38 -7.15
CA GLU A 188 -28.56 4.33 -8.12
C GLU A 188 -27.55 4.47 -9.26
N GLN A 189 -27.94 3.82 -10.37
CA GLN A 189 -27.38 4.07 -11.69
C GLN A 189 -27.88 5.43 -12.16
N HIS A 190 -26.97 6.33 -12.46
CA HIS A 190 -27.11 7.34 -13.51
C HIS A 190 -25.75 7.61 -14.13
#